data_fe35fd653ff8a25329a543fb4a3eea35
#
_entry.id   fe35fd653ff8a25329a543fb4a3eea35
#
_cell.length_a   1.000
_cell.length_b   1.000
_cell.length_c   1.000
_cell.angle_alpha   90.00
_cell.angle_beta   90.00
_cell.angle_gamma   90.00
#
_symmetry.space_group_name_H-M   'P 1'
#
loop_
_entity.id
_entity.type
_entity.pdbx_description
1 polymer ?
#
loop_
_entity_poly.entity_id
_entity_poly.type
_entity_poly.pdbx_seq_one_letter_code
_entity_poly.pdbx_strand_id
1 'polypeptide(L)'
;VSEYQLLEGRLRGASASLLLAYYFDQKELKEMMEHCHRWQLEPVVECSLEEELPRALEANPKILMINNRPIAAIPEEPSKTYQQGSVEVTLDWWDKYQEIREWKEQPGKILISASCIDEPYHVQRLMEIPCDACLVGNSAMTAEDRVSHLKSLRKGS
;
A
#
# COMPACT_ATOMS: atom_id res chain seq x y z
N VAL A 1 11.78 -9.61 -3.99
CA VAL A 1 12.60 -9.31 -2.80
C VAL A 1 13.23 -10.60 -2.33
N SER A 2 14.48 -10.56 -1.91
CA SER A 2 15.20 -11.69 -1.32
C SER A 2 15.63 -11.37 0.12
N GLU A 3 15.92 -12.39 0.93
CA GLU A 3 16.42 -12.18 2.29
C GLU A 3 17.67 -11.29 2.33
N TYR A 4 18.56 -11.43 1.33
CA TYR A 4 19.74 -10.57 1.20
C TYR A 4 19.37 -9.08 1.04
N GLN A 5 18.35 -8.76 0.22
CA GLN A 5 17.89 -7.37 0.02
C GLN A 5 17.25 -6.80 1.29
N LEU A 6 16.56 -7.63 2.09
CA LEU A 6 16.02 -7.21 3.39
C LEU A 6 17.16 -6.83 4.35
N LEU A 7 18.19 -7.68 4.45
CA LEU A 7 19.38 -7.41 5.26
C LEU A 7 20.09 -6.13 4.80
N GLU A 8 20.31 -5.97 3.50
CA GLU A 8 20.94 -4.76 2.94
C GLU A 8 20.13 -3.51 3.29
N GLY A 9 18.80 -3.56 3.10
CA GLY A 9 17.90 -2.47 3.47
C GLY A 9 18.01 -2.12 4.96
N ARG A 10 18.02 -3.14 5.82
CA ARG A 10 18.18 -2.94 7.27
C ARG A 10 19.51 -2.27 7.63
N LEU A 11 20.61 -2.72 7.04
CA LEU A 11 21.93 -2.14 7.25
C LEU A 11 22.02 -0.67 6.79
N ARG A 12 21.21 -0.29 5.81
CA ARG A 12 21.06 1.09 5.32
C ARG A 12 20.05 1.93 6.12
N GLY A 13 19.47 1.36 7.19
CA GLY A 13 18.58 2.09 8.11
C GLY A 13 17.09 1.96 7.80
N ALA A 14 16.68 1.05 6.92
CA ALA A 14 15.26 0.77 6.71
C ALA A 14 14.59 0.27 8.00
N SER A 15 13.35 0.67 8.24
CA SER A 15 12.49 0.19 9.34
C SER A 15 11.36 -0.71 8.86
N ALA A 16 11.06 -0.70 7.56
CA ALA A 16 10.02 -1.51 6.95
C ALA A 16 10.46 -2.00 5.56
N SER A 17 9.81 -3.04 5.06
CA SER A 17 10.01 -3.54 3.70
C SER A 17 8.67 -3.75 3.01
N LEU A 18 8.57 -3.28 1.77
CA LEU A 18 7.40 -3.48 0.92
C LEU A 18 7.42 -4.90 0.34
N LEU A 19 6.35 -5.63 0.53
CA LEU A 19 6.10 -6.95 -0.04
C LEU A 19 4.87 -6.87 -0.95
N LEU A 20 5.10 -6.95 -2.26
CA LEU A 20 4.01 -6.96 -3.25
C LEU A 20 3.37 -8.36 -3.26
N ALA A 21 2.14 -8.49 -2.80
CA ALA A 21 1.42 -9.77 -2.73
C ALA A 21 1.32 -10.49 -4.08
N TYR A 22 1.35 -9.72 -5.16
CA TYR A 22 1.35 -10.23 -6.54
C TYR A 22 2.46 -11.26 -6.82
N TYR A 23 3.65 -11.11 -6.23
CA TYR A 23 4.82 -11.94 -6.54
C TYR A 23 4.99 -13.17 -5.65
N PHE A 24 4.08 -13.40 -4.70
CA PHE A 24 4.22 -14.45 -3.71
C PHE A 24 2.99 -15.36 -3.71
N ASP A 25 3.20 -16.66 -3.57
CA ASP A 25 2.14 -17.54 -3.10
C ASP A 25 1.92 -17.36 -1.58
N GLN A 26 0.94 -18.08 -1.03
CA GLN A 26 0.57 -17.98 0.39
C GLN A 26 1.74 -18.32 1.33
N LYS A 27 2.51 -19.35 1.00
CA LYS A 27 3.61 -19.83 1.81
C LYS A 27 4.79 -18.86 1.72
N GLU A 28 5.15 -18.48 0.51
CA GLU A 28 6.24 -17.53 0.24
C GLU A 28 6.00 -16.17 0.91
N LEU A 29 4.76 -15.66 0.90
CA LEU A 29 4.42 -14.40 1.57
C LEU A 29 4.66 -14.49 3.08
N LYS A 30 4.19 -15.57 3.72
CA LYS A 30 4.41 -15.80 5.15
C LYS A 30 5.90 -15.92 5.49
N GLU A 31 6.66 -16.71 4.72
CA GLU A 31 8.10 -16.86 4.88
C GLU A 31 8.83 -15.52 4.74
N MET A 32 8.45 -14.71 3.74
CA MET A 32 9.07 -13.40 3.53
C MET A 32 8.76 -12.41 4.66
N MET A 33 7.54 -12.45 5.23
CA MET A 33 7.20 -11.67 6.42
C MET A 33 8.04 -12.11 7.64
N GLU A 34 8.27 -13.41 7.82
CA GLU A 34 9.16 -13.93 8.89
C GLU A 34 10.60 -13.44 8.70
N HIS A 35 11.11 -13.43 7.46
CA HIS A 35 12.42 -12.86 7.16
C HIS A 35 12.48 -11.35 7.50
N CYS A 36 11.44 -10.58 7.19
CA CYS A 36 11.37 -9.17 7.60
C CYS A 36 11.50 -9.04 9.12
N HIS A 37 10.70 -9.79 9.89
CA HIS A 37 10.74 -9.73 11.35
C HIS A 37 12.09 -10.16 11.93
N ARG A 38 12.74 -11.19 11.35
CA ARG A 38 14.10 -11.63 11.72
C ARG A 38 15.10 -10.48 11.64
N TRP A 39 14.98 -9.64 10.63
CA TRP A 39 15.84 -8.48 10.42
C TRP A 39 15.28 -7.19 11.04
N GLN A 40 14.28 -7.28 11.92
CA GLN A 40 13.65 -6.13 12.58
C GLN A 40 13.12 -5.09 11.57
N LEU A 41 12.55 -5.57 10.46
CA LEU A 41 11.81 -4.79 9.49
C LEU A 41 10.32 -5.07 9.66
N GLU A 42 9.49 -4.04 9.61
CA GLU A 42 8.04 -4.23 9.55
C GLU A 42 7.62 -4.55 8.10
N PRO A 43 6.98 -5.70 7.83
CA PRO A 43 6.47 -5.98 6.49
C PRO A 43 5.26 -5.10 6.18
N VAL A 44 5.30 -4.40 5.06
CA VAL A 44 4.17 -3.71 4.45
C VAL A 44 3.68 -4.55 3.29
N VAL A 45 2.56 -5.24 3.46
CA VAL A 45 1.99 -6.08 2.41
C VAL A 45 1.10 -5.24 1.51
N GLU A 46 1.46 -5.16 0.23
CA GLU A 46 0.74 -4.38 -0.77
C GLU A 46 -0.09 -5.30 -1.66
N CYS A 47 -1.38 -4.94 -1.83
CA CYS A 47 -2.30 -5.52 -2.79
C CYS A 47 -2.70 -4.48 -3.84
N SER A 48 -2.68 -4.86 -5.11
CA SER A 48 -3.11 -4.05 -6.26
C SER A 48 -4.26 -4.70 -7.04
N LEU A 49 -4.53 -5.98 -6.78
CA LEU A 49 -5.60 -6.77 -7.39
C LEU A 49 -6.43 -7.44 -6.31
N GLU A 50 -7.75 -7.55 -6.54
CA GLU A 50 -8.68 -8.19 -5.60
C GLU A 50 -8.31 -9.63 -5.24
N GLU A 51 -7.78 -10.38 -6.21
CA GLU A 51 -7.35 -11.79 -6.04
C GLU A 51 -6.17 -11.96 -5.09
N GLU A 52 -5.46 -10.88 -4.75
CA GLU A 52 -4.35 -10.88 -3.80
C GLU A 52 -4.82 -10.79 -2.34
N LEU A 53 -6.02 -10.20 -2.12
CA LEU A 53 -6.54 -9.93 -0.78
C LEU A 53 -6.67 -11.18 0.10
N PRO A 54 -7.23 -12.33 -0.36
CA PRO A 54 -7.39 -13.49 0.51
C PRO A 54 -6.07 -13.95 1.11
N ARG A 55 -5.00 -14.06 0.30
CA ARG A 55 -3.70 -14.50 0.79
C ARG A 55 -3.01 -13.46 1.67
N ALA A 56 -3.18 -12.16 1.36
CA ALA A 56 -2.63 -11.09 2.17
C ALA A 56 -3.29 -11.07 3.57
N LEU A 57 -4.62 -11.15 3.62
CA LEU A 57 -5.37 -11.15 4.88
C LEU A 57 -5.11 -12.42 5.70
N GLU A 58 -4.99 -13.60 5.06
CA GLU A 58 -4.61 -14.85 5.73
C GLU A 58 -3.18 -14.81 6.30
N ALA A 59 -2.25 -14.11 5.63
CA ALA A 59 -0.92 -13.86 6.18
C ALA A 59 -0.95 -12.92 7.40
N ASN A 60 -2.06 -12.22 7.59
CA ASN A 60 -2.36 -11.37 8.74
C ASN A 60 -1.30 -10.28 9.03
N PRO A 61 -0.87 -9.49 8.03
CA PRO A 61 0.14 -8.46 8.23
C PRO A 61 -0.33 -7.41 9.24
N LYS A 62 0.62 -6.72 9.88
CA LYS A 62 0.30 -5.54 10.68
C LYS A 62 -0.06 -4.36 9.79
N ILE A 63 0.60 -4.22 8.64
CA ILE A 63 0.40 -3.13 7.70
C ILE A 63 -0.07 -3.71 6.37
N LEU A 64 -1.30 -3.37 5.96
CA LEU A 64 -1.86 -3.64 4.65
C LEU A 64 -1.90 -2.35 3.85
N MET A 65 -1.37 -2.39 2.64
CA MET A 65 -1.43 -1.28 1.69
C MET A 65 -2.29 -1.69 0.50
N ILE A 66 -3.30 -0.88 0.19
CA ILE A 66 -4.08 -1.02 -1.04
C ILE A 66 -3.52 -0.03 -2.06
N ASN A 67 -3.01 -0.54 -3.17
CA ASN A 67 -2.55 0.29 -4.26
C ASN A 67 -3.69 0.53 -5.26
N ASN A 68 -4.11 1.78 -5.36
CA ASN A 68 -5.18 2.23 -6.26
C ASN A 68 -4.84 2.09 -7.76
N ARG A 69 -3.64 1.64 -8.07
CA ARG A 69 -3.16 1.40 -9.43
C ARG A 69 -2.80 -0.08 -9.58
N PRO A 70 -3.45 -0.81 -10.49
CA PRO A 70 -3.10 -2.21 -10.75
C PRO A 70 -1.65 -2.30 -11.28
N ILE A 71 -0.80 -3.06 -10.58
CA ILE A 71 0.59 -3.31 -10.97
C ILE A 71 0.67 -4.51 -11.94
N ALA A 72 -0.41 -5.25 -12.09
CA ALA A 72 -0.49 -6.44 -12.90
C ALA A 72 -0.33 -6.14 -14.40
N ALA A 73 0.81 -6.27 -14.86
CA ALA A 73 1.41 -6.10 -16.15
C ALA A 73 2.23 -4.82 -16.19
N ILE A 74 3.55 -4.97 -16.18
CA ILE A 74 4.42 -3.95 -16.75
C ILE A 74 4.00 -3.89 -18.22
N PRO A 75 3.24 -2.89 -18.67
CA PRO A 75 2.81 -2.84 -20.06
C PRO A 75 4.05 -2.63 -20.92
N GLU A 76 4.03 -3.20 -22.10
CA GLU A 76 5.03 -2.91 -23.12
C GLU A 76 5.12 -1.39 -23.42
N GLU A 77 4.08 -0.62 -23.07
CA GLU A 77 4.05 0.85 -23.13
C GLU A 77 3.75 1.45 -21.74
N PRO A 78 4.75 2.02 -21.03
CA PRO A 78 4.57 2.61 -19.68
C PRO A 78 3.53 3.73 -19.60
N SER A 79 3.22 4.39 -20.73
CA SER A 79 2.30 5.54 -20.77
C SER A 79 0.83 5.19 -20.52
N LYS A 80 0.41 3.95 -20.75
CA LYS A 80 -1.00 3.54 -20.63
C LYS A 80 -1.43 3.13 -19.22
N THR A 81 -0.51 2.65 -18.40
CA THR A 81 -0.81 2.22 -17.02
C THR A 81 -0.97 3.38 -16.04
N TYR A 82 -0.34 4.51 -16.31
CA TYR A 82 -0.41 5.67 -15.41
C TYR A 82 -1.78 6.33 -15.36
N GLN A 83 -2.69 5.98 -16.25
CA GLN A 83 -4.01 6.62 -16.38
C GLN A 83 -5.19 5.81 -15.80
N GLN A 84 -4.98 4.58 -15.31
CA GLN A 84 -6.06 3.67 -14.92
C GLN A 84 -6.16 3.40 -13.41
N GLY A 85 -5.90 4.37 -12.58
CA GLY A 85 -6.07 4.23 -11.13
C GLY A 85 -7.04 5.27 -10.56
N SER A 86 -7.73 4.93 -9.50
CA SER A 86 -8.60 5.83 -8.76
C SER A 86 -8.56 5.51 -7.27
N VAL A 87 -8.55 6.53 -6.43
CA VAL A 87 -8.69 6.41 -4.97
C VAL A 87 -9.92 5.58 -4.56
N GLU A 88 -10.92 5.53 -5.43
CA GLU A 88 -12.14 4.74 -5.21
C GLU A 88 -11.84 3.23 -5.06
N VAL A 89 -10.72 2.70 -5.58
CA VAL A 89 -10.34 1.29 -5.39
C VAL A 89 -10.24 0.94 -3.89
N THR A 90 -9.56 1.76 -3.09
CA THR A 90 -9.47 1.53 -1.65
C THR A 90 -10.84 1.58 -0.97
N LEU A 91 -11.71 2.52 -1.38
CA LEU A 91 -13.06 2.68 -0.83
C LEU A 91 -13.97 1.53 -1.24
N ASP A 92 -13.96 1.16 -2.52
CA ASP A 92 -14.74 0.03 -3.04
C ASP A 92 -14.34 -1.28 -2.35
N TRP A 93 -13.03 -1.51 -2.12
CA TRP A 93 -12.58 -2.71 -1.43
C TRP A 93 -12.98 -2.70 0.04
N TRP A 94 -12.91 -1.56 0.70
CA TRP A 94 -13.40 -1.41 2.06
C TRP A 94 -14.89 -1.76 2.19
N ASP A 95 -15.70 -1.29 1.26
CA ASP A 95 -17.15 -1.56 1.27
C ASP A 95 -17.48 -3.00 0.88
N LYS A 96 -16.78 -3.55 -0.12
CA LYS A 96 -17.04 -4.87 -0.69
C LYS A 96 -16.56 -6.02 0.20
N TYR A 97 -15.39 -5.90 0.84
CA TYR A 97 -14.74 -6.98 1.57
C TYR A 97 -14.84 -6.82 3.08
N GLN A 98 -15.74 -7.59 3.70
CA GLN A 98 -15.90 -7.62 5.16
C GLN A 98 -14.59 -8.04 5.85
N GLU A 99 -13.80 -8.90 5.23
CA GLU A 99 -12.54 -9.43 5.76
C GLU A 99 -11.50 -8.32 5.99
N ILE A 100 -11.50 -7.24 5.20
CA ILE A 100 -10.64 -6.08 5.44
C ILE A 100 -11.05 -5.36 6.72
N ARG A 101 -12.37 -5.21 6.95
CA ARG A 101 -12.92 -4.59 8.16
C ARG A 101 -12.59 -5.40 9.41
N GLU A 102 -12.82 -6.73 9.37
CA GLU A 102 -12.49 -7.65 10.46
C GLU A 102 -10.98 -7.66 10.76
N TRP A 103 -10.14 -7.62 9.73
CA TRP A 103 -8.71 -7.47 9.90
C TRP A 103 -8.36 -6.14 10.56
N LYS A 104 -8.95 -5.04 10.11
CA LYS A 104 -8.66 -3.68 10.60
C LYS A 104 -9.11 -3.48 12.06
N GLU A 105 -10.16 -4.16 12.52
CA GLU A 105 -10.63 -4.12 13.92
C GLU A 105 -9.64 -4.72 14.91
N GLN A 106 -8.70 -5.54 14.45
CA GLN A 106 -7.68 -6.11 15.33
C GLN A 106 -6.72 -5.01 15.81
N PRO A 107 -6.25 -5.07 17.08
CA PRO A 107 -5.37 -4.05 17.63
C PRO A 107 -4.08 -3.86 16.84
N GLY A 108 -3.74 -2.60 16.57
CA GLY A 108 -2.48 -2.23 15.94
C GLY A 108 -2.39 -2.43 14.43
N LYS A 109 -3.48 -2.78 13.76
CA LYS A 109 -3.54 -2.87 12.29
C LYS A 109 -3.54 -1.47 11.65
N ILE A 110 -2.80 -1.36 10.57
CA ILE A 110 -2.59 -0.12 9.82
C ILE A 110 -3.01 -0.34 8.36
N LEU A 111 -3.99 0.43 7.91
CA LEU A 111 -4.45 0.45 6.51
C LEU A 111 -3.85 1.67 5.81
N ILE A 112 -3.17 1.43 4.69
CA ILE A 112 -2.57 2.48 3.85
C ILE A 112 -3.24 2.46 2.49
N SER A 113 -3.61 3.62 1.97
CA SER A 113 -4.01 3.80 0.57
C SER A 113 -2.85 4.41 -0.21
N ALA A 114 -2.51 3.83 -1.36
CA ALA A 114 -1.38 4.26 -2.18
C ALA A 114 -1.80 4.56 -3.61
N SER A 115 -1.11 5.52 -4.23
CA SER A 115 -1.34 5.97 -5.61
C SER A 115 -2.66 6.73 -5.84
N CYS A 116 -2.71 7.51 -6.91
CA CYS A 116 -3.90 8.26 -7.35
C CYS A 116 -4.46 9.25 -6.31
N ILE A 117 -3.61 9.70 -5.39
CA ILE A 117 -3.97 10.69 -4.36
C ILE A 117 -3.33 12.02 -4.77
N ASP A 118 -4.06 12.79 -5.55
CA ASP A 118 -3.54 13.98 -6.25
C ASP A 118 -4.18 15.27 -5.74
N GLU A 119 -5.34 15.20 -5.08
CA GLU A 119 -6.12 16.35 -4.63
C GLU A 119 -6.57 16.19 -3.16
N PRO A 120 -6.82 17.31 -2.43
CA PRO A 120 -7.32 17.27 -1.05
C PRO A 120 -8.63 16.47 -0.91
N TYR A 121 -9.48 16.50 -1.94
CA TYR A 121 -10.73 15.73 -1.97
C TYR A 121 -10.49 14.22 -1.86
N HIS A 122 -9.42 13.68 -2.49
CA HIS A 122 -9.08 12.26 -2.39
C HIS A 122 -8.75 11.86 -0.94
N VAL A 123 -8.05 12.73 -0.21
CA VAL A 123 -7.76 12.50 1.22
C VAL A 123 -9.04 12.54 2.04
N GLN A 124 -9.94 13.50 1.78
CA GLN A 124 -11.24 13.58 2.47
C GLN A 124 -12.07 12.31 2.26
N ARG A 125 -12.10 11.76 1.05
CA ARG A 125 -12.78 10.50 0.75
C ARG A 125 -12.20 9.34 1.55
N LEU A 126 -10.87 9.23 1.62
CA LEU A 126 -10.20 8.17 2.40
C LEU A 126 -10.42 8.30 3.91
N MET A 127 -10.73 9.49 4.42
CA MET A 127 -11.09 9.70 5.83
C MET A 127 -12.50 9.23 6.20
N GLU A 128 -13.34 8.90 5.21
CA GLU A 128 -14.65 8.29 5.45
C GLU A 128 -14.54 6.84 5.95
N ILE A 129 -13.36 6.23 5.77
CA ILE A 129 -13.02 4.89 6.26
C ILE A 129 -11.83 4.98 7.23
N PRO A 130 -11.54 3.96 8.05
CA PRO A 130 -10.39 3.97 8.97
C PRO A 130 -9.06 3.74 8.24
N CYS A 131 -8.77 4.54 7.20
CA CYS A 131 -7.48 4.61 6.53
C CYS A 131 -6.51 5.43 7.39
N ASP A 132 -5.38 4.83 7.79
CA ASP A 132 -4.44 5.46 8.72
C ASP A 132 -3.43 6.35 8.02
N ALA A 133 -3.11 6.07 6.75
CA ALA A 133 -2.11 6.82 6.01
C ALA A 133 -2.34 6.76 4.49
N CYS A 134 -1.80 7.76 3.81
CA CYS A 134 -1.76 7.86 2.36
C CYS A 134 -0.31 7.89 1.87
N LEU A 135 0.01 7.08 0.86
CA LEU A 135 1.30 7.14 0.18
C LEU A 135 1.17 7.94 -1.10
N VAL A 136 1.81 9.11 -1.12
CA VAL A 136 1.75 10.06 -2.23
C VAL A 136 3.14 10.19 -2.85
N GLY A 137 3.26 9.84 -4.12
CA GLY A 137 4.53 9.90 -4.85
C GLY A 137 4.45 10.83 -6.06
N ASN A 138 3.75 10.40 -7.11
CA ASN A 138 3.75 11.07 -8.41
C ASN A 138 3.28 12.53 -8.32
N SER A 139 2.13 12.80 -7.71
CA SER A 139 1.58 14.17 -7.64
C SER A 139 2.51 15.12 -6.86
N ALA A 140 3.17 14.64 -5.81
CA ALA A 140 4.16 15.43 -5.08
C ALA A 140 5.43 15.70 -5.91
N MET A 141 5.88 14.73 -6.72
CA MET A 141 7.10 14.88 -7.52
C MET A 141 6.91 15.75 -8.75
N THR A 142 5.70 15.78 -9.32
CA THR A 142 5.35 16.57 -10.52
C THR A 142 4.83 17.96 -10.21
N ALA A 143 4.46 18.25 -8.97
CA ALA A 143 4.00 19.56 -8.55
C ALA A 143 5.10 20.63 -8.69
N GLU A 144 4.75 21.81 -9.22
CA GLU A 144 5.64 22.98 -9.31
C GLU A 144 6.13 23.41 -7.92
N ASP A 145 5.19 23.53 -6.96
CA ASP A 145 5.49 23.74 -5.53
C ASP A 145 5.08 22.52 -4.72
N ARG A 146 6.03 21.62 -4.49
CA ARG A 146 5.85 20.36 -3.74
C ARG A 146 5.39 20.60 -2.31
N VAL A 147 5.91 21.66 -1.67
CA VAL A 147 5.60 21.96 -0.26
C VAL A 147 4.16 22.44 -0.13
N SER A 148 3.74 23.37 -0.99
CA SER A 148 2.35 23.84 -1.02
C SER A 148 1.38 22.74 -1.39
N HIS A 149 1.74 21.88 -2.35
CA HIS A 149 0.92 20.73 -2.74
C HIS A 149 0.72 19.76 -1.57
N LEU A 150 1.78 19.31 -0.91
CA LEU A 150 1.69 18.42 0.26
C LEU A 150 0.93 19.06 1.43
N LYS A 151 1.08 20.36 1.65
CA LYS A 151 0.29 21.08 2.65
C LYS A 151 -1.20 21.14 2.29
N SER A 152 -1.54 21.23 1.01
CA SER A 152 -2.94 21.22 0.57
C SER A 152 -3.58 19.84 0.78
N LEU A 153 -2.88 18.76 0.46
CA LEU A 153 -3.34 17.38 0.73
C LEU A 153 -3.58 17.16 2.23
N ARG A 154 -2.65 17.63 3.07
CA ARG A 154 -2.78 17.53 4.54
C ARG A 154 -3.96 18.33 5.11
N LYS A 155 -4.40 19.40 4.46
CA LYS A 155 -5.58 20.18 4.88
C LYS A 155 -6.90 19.48 4.54
N GLY A 156 -6.88 18.49 3.67
CA GLY A 156 -8.00 17.60 3.44
C GLY A 156 -8.25 16.64 4.61
N SER A 157 -7.27 16.50 5.51
CA SER A 157 -7.36 15.65 6.70
C SER A 157 -7.89 16.40 7.92
#